data_41acbb78c4956fe7053658f2ecb25a36
#
_entry.id   41acbb78c4956fe7053658f2ecb25a36
#
_cell.length_a   1.000
_cell.length_b   1.000
_cell.length_c   1.000
_cell.angle_alpha   90.00
_cell.angle_beta   90.00
_cell.angle_gamma   90.00
#
_symmetry.space_group_name_H-M   'P 1'
#
loop_
_entity.id
_entity.type
_entity.pdbx_description
1 polymer ?
#
loop_
_entity_poly.entity_id
_entity_poly.type
_entity_poly.pdbx_seq_one_letter_code
_entity_poly.pdbx_strand_id
1 'polypeptide(L)'
;EVQLSSRIEAPQPIIAQIRLPMLGEHNVQNCLAAIAVALEMNISVARINAALKSFVGVGRRFETKGVVAGISIIDDYAHHPVEIKAALRAGRMLCGNNRLIAVVQPHRYTRLANLFNDFCSSFNDADEVLVADVYAAGETPLEGINKEHLVNGLRGYGHKAAMALEGPSALASEIAK
;
A
#
# COMPACT_ATOMS: atom_id res chain seq x y z
N GLU A 1 11.96 -4.78 18.20
CA GLU A 1 12.02 -4.49 19.64
C GLU A 1 11.04 -3.36 19.94
N VAL A 2 10.08 -3.60 20.83
CA VAL A 2 9.06 -2.63 21.20
C VAL A 2 9.37 -2.14 22.61
N GLN A 3 9.58 -0.84 22.75
CA GLN A 3 9.78 -0.20 24.04
C GLN A 3 8.60 0.73 24.35
N LEU A 4 7.94 0.53 25.48
CA LEU A 4 6.88 1.40 25.96
C LEU A 4 7.45 2.76 26.41
N SER A 5 6.77 3.83 26.03
CA SER A 5 7.14 5.18 26.46
C SER A 5 6.91 5.37 27.96
N SER A 6 7.71 6.24 28.58
CA SER A 6 7.66 6.56 30.02
C SER A 6 6.36 7.20 30.51
N ARG A 7 5.37 7.40 29.66
CA ARG A 7 4.03 7.89 30.03
C ARG A 7 3.08 6.78 30.51
N ILE A 8 3.45 5.51 30.29
CA ILE A 8 2.73 4.37 30.83
C ILE A 8 3.50 3.96 32.07
N GLU A 9 2.90 4.03 33.24
CA GLU A 9 3.47 3.54 34.50
C GLU A 9 3.60 2.02 34.46
N ALA A 10 4.57 1.55 33.69
CA ALA A 10 4.98 0.16 33.74
C ALA A 10 6.18 0.04 34.68
N PRO A 11 6.16 -0.87 35.65
CA PRO A 11 7.26 -1.02 36.61
C PRO A 11 8.60 -1.41 35.99
N GLN A 12 8.61 -1.87 34.75
CA GLN A 12 9.81 -2.11 33.91
C GLN A 12 9.45 -2.01 32.42
N PRO A 13 10.40 -1.61 31.55
CA PRO A 13 10.16 -1.59 30.11
C PRO A 13 9.88 -3.02 29.62
N ILE A 14 8.78 -3.22 28.93
CA ILE A 14 8.46 -4.50 28.30
C ILE A 14 9.24 -4.57 26.99
N ILE A 15 10.22 -5.47 26.94
CA ILE A 15 10.96 -5.78 25.72
C ILE A 15 10.50 -7.15 25.24
N ALA A 16 9.97 -7.21 24.02
CA ALA A 16 9.51 -8.44 23.42
C ALA A 16 9.89 -8.54 21.95
N GLN A 17 10.26 -9.73 21.50
CA GLN A 17 10.37 -10.03 20.09
C GLN A 17 9.02 -10.52 19.57
N ILE A 18 8.47 -9.80 18.59
CA ILE A 18 7.19 -10.13 17.95
C ILE A 18 7.46 -10.38 16.48
N ARG A 19 6.94 -11.49 15.97
CA ARG A 19 6.99 -11.82 14.55
C ARG A 19 5.66 -11.47 13.90
N LEU A 20 5.74 -10.61 12.90
CA LEU A 20 4.60 -10.20 12.08
C LEU A 20 4.69 -10.92 10.72
N PRO A 21 3.64 -11.63 10.28
CA PRO A 21 3.65 -12.31 8.99
C PRO A 21 3.44 -11.36 7.80
N MET A 22 3.02 -10.12 8.05
CA MET A 22 2.76 -9.10 7.03
C MET A 22 4.02 -8.29 6.72
N LEU A 23 4.26 -8.03 5.43
CA LEU A 23 5.36 -7.22 4.95
C LEU A 23 5.04 -5.71 5.05
N GLY A 24 6.08 -4.89 5.14
CA GLY A 24 6.00 -3.43 5.09
C GLY A 24 6.08 -2.76 6.47
N GLU A 25 6.84 -1.67 6.53
CA GLU A 25 7.06 -0.88 7.75
C GLU A 25 5.75 -0.32 8.32
N HIS A 26 4.80 0.08 7.45
CA HIS A 26 3.47 0.53 7.86
C HIS A 26 2.69 -0.53 8.63
N ASN A 27 2.84 -1.82 8.30
CA ASN A 27 2.22 -2.91 9.05
C ASN A 27 2.87 -3.11 10.42
N VAL A 28 4.17 -2.85 10.53
CA VAL A 28 4.84 -2.80 11.83
C VAL A 28 4.27 -1.69 12.70
N GLN A 29 4.11 -0.48 12.15
CA GLN A 29 3.52 0.67 12.86
C GLN A 29 2.08 0.39 13.31
N ASN A 30 1.25 -0.17 12.43
CA ASN A 30 -0.12 -0.57 12.77
C ASN A 30 -0.15 -1.64 13.88
N CYS A 31 0.77 -2.59 13.82
CA CYS A 31 0.92 -3.63 14.84
C CYS A 31 1.33 -3.04 16.19
N LEU A 32 2.22 -2.05 16.23
CA LEU A 32 2.63 -1.37 17.47
C LEU A 32 1.43 -0.72 18.17
N ALA A 33 0.53 -0.08 17.43
CA ALA A 33 -0.69 0.49 17.99
C ALA A 33 -1.60 -0.60 18.61
N ALA A 34 -1.80 -1.71 17.90
CA ALA A 34 -2.58 -2.84 18.41
C ALA A 34 -1.96 -3.47 19.68
N ILE A 35 -0.62 -3.60 19.70
CA ILE A 35 0.12 -4.10 20.86
C ILE A 35 -0.07 -3.15 22.06
N ALA A 36 0.05 -1.84 21.87
CA ALA A 36 -0.12 -0.87 22.94
C ALA A 36 -1.51 -0.98 23.58
N VAL A 37 -2.57 -1.06 22.77
CA VAL A 37 -3.94 -1.25 23.26
C VAL A 37 -4.09 -2.59 24.00
N ALA A 38 -3.54 -3.68 23.46
CA ALA A 38 -3.61 -4.99 24.08
C ALA A 38 -2.90 -5.02 25.44
N LEU A 39 -1.77 -4.33 25.58
CA LEU A 39 -1.06 -4.21 26.87
C LEU A 39 -1.85 -3.41 27.89
N GLU A 40 -2.49 -2.31 27.49
CA GLU A 40 -3.41 -1.54 28.35
C GLU A 40 -4.60 -2.40 28.83
N MET A 41 -5.05 -3.34 28.00
CA MET A 41 -6.08 -4.32 28.37
C MET A 41 -5.54 -5.48 29.21
N ASN A 42 -4.30 -5.42 29.68
CA ASN A 42 -3.62 -6.47 30.46
C ASN A 42 -3.51 -7.82 29.71
N ILE A 43 -3.48 -7.82 28.39
CA ILE A 43 -3.23 -9.04 27.61
C ILE A 43 -1.74 -9.35 27.65
N SER A 44 -1.39 -10.58 28.02
CA SER A 44 0.02 -10.97 28.13
C SER A 44 0.73 -10.96 26.77
N VAL A 45 2.02 -10.61 26.77
CA VAL A 45 2.88 -10.60 25.57
C VAL A 45 2.85 -11.94 24.83
N ALA A 46 2.78 -13.06 25.55
CA ALA A 46 2.70 -14.39 24.95
C ALA A 46 1.40 -14.56 24.12
N ARG A 47 0.26 -14.09 24.63
CA ARG A 47 -1.02 -14.11 23.91
C ARG A 47 -1.00 -13.17 22.69
N ILE A 48 -0.45 -11.97 22.85
CA ILE A 48 -0.30 -10.99 21.76
C ILE A 48 0.54 -11.63 20.63
N ASN A 49 1.69 -12.23 20.97
CA ASN A 49 2.56 -12.85 19.99
C ASN A 49 1.91 -14.05 19.29
N ALA A 50 1.18 -14.87 20.02
CA ALA A 50 0.42 -15.99 19.44
C ALA A 50 -0.66 -15.49 18.45
N ALA A 51 -1.42 -14.47 18.81
CA ALA A 51 -2.45 -13.88 17.96
C ALA A 51 -1.83 -13.26 16.68
N LEU A 52 -0.77 -12.48 16.82
CA LEU A 52 -0.10 -11.86 15.68
C LEU A 52 0.53 -12.89 14.74
N LYS A 53 1.10 -13.97 15.27
CA LYS A 53 1.67 -15.06 14.47
C LYS A 53 0.63 -15.78 13.62
N SER A 54 -0.61 -15.91 14.12
CA SER A 54 -1.72 -16.54 13.40
C SER A 54 -2.56 -15.56 12.57
N PHE A 55 -2.23 -14.27 12.62
CA PHE A 55 -2.99 -13.24 11.92
C PHE A 55 -2.72 -13.32 10.41
N VAL A 56 -3.77 -13.57 9.64
CA VAL A 56 -3.69 -13.73 8.18
C VAL A 56 -3.79 -12.42 7.39
N GLY A 57 -3.81 -11.27 8.09
CA GLY A 57 -3.98 -9.96 7.47
C GLY A 57 -5.43 -9.50 7.37
N VAL A 58 -5.61 -8.33 6.80
CA VAL A 58 -6.93 -7.74 6.47
C VAL A 58 -7.07 -7.77 4.96
N GLY A 59 -8.24 -8.12 4.46
CA GLY A 59 -8.52 -8.11 3.02
C GLY A 59 -8.16 -6.77 2.38
N ARG A 60 -7.57 -6.80 1.20
CA ARG A 60 -7.09 -5.63 0.46
C ARG A 60 -6.05 -4.79 1.24
N ARG A 61 -5.21 -5.42 2.06
CA ARG A 61 -4.05 -4.82 2.72
C ARG A 61 -2.83 -5.65 2.40
N PHE A 62 -2.18 -5.35 1.27
CA PHE A 62 -1.08 -6.10 0.69
C PHE A 62 -1.40 -7.60 0.59
N GLU A 63 -2.63 -7.89 0.16
CA GLU A 63 -3.19 -9.24 0.11
C GLU A 63 -2.72 -9.96 -1.15
N THR A 64 -2.08 -11.11 -1.00
CA THR A 64 -1.75 -11.97 -2.14
C THR A 64 -3.01 -12.66 -2.65
N LYS A 65 -3.44 -12.32 -3.86
CA LYS A 65 -4.58 -12.96 -4.53
C LYS A 65 -4.21 -14.26 -5.23
N GLY A 66 -2.96 -14.42 -5.60
CA GLY A 66 -2.45 -15.64 -6.23
C GLY A 66 -1.17 -15.43 -7.00
N VAL A 67 -0.70 -16.52 -7.59
CA VAL A 67 0.44 -16.55 -8.51
C VAL A 67 0.00 -17.24 -9.79
N VAL A 68 0.13 -16.56 -10.92
CA VAL A 68 -0.25 -17.09 -12.24
C VAL A 68 0.93 -16.91 -13.18
N ALA A 69 1.40 -17.98 -13.79
CA ALA A 69 2.56 -17.98 -14.70
C ALA A 69 3.82 -17.28 -14.12
N GLY A 70 4.04 -17.44 -12.81
CA GLY A 70 5.18 -16.80 -12.12
C GLY A 70 4.93 -15.34 -11.72
N ILE A 71 3.78 -14.76 -12.03
CA ILE A 71 3.39 -13.40 -11.67
C ILE A 71 2.60 -13.43 -10.38
N SER A 72 3.10 -12.77 -9.34
CA SER A 72 2.39 -12.57 -8.07
C SER A 72 1.38 -11.42 -8.20
N ILE A 73 0.13 -11.69 -7.86
CA ILE A 73 -0.95 -10.69 -7.88
C ILE A 73 -1.24 -10.28 -6.45
N ILE A 74 -1.07 -8.99 -6.17
CA ILE A 74 -1.27 -8.40 -4.84
C ILE A 74 -2.33 -7.31 -4.94
N ASP A 75 -3.30 -7.35 -4.03
CA ASP A 75 -4.36 -6.33 -3.89
C ASP A 75 -4.12 -5.49 -2.63
N ASP A 76 -4.07 -4.17 -2.81
CA ASP A 76 -3.98 -3.21 -1.73
C ASP A 76 -5.04 -2.11 -1.88
N TYR A 77 -5.65 -1.70 -0.79
CA TYR A 77 -6.65 -0.62 -0.78
C TYR A 77 -6.03 0.78 -0.81
N ALA A 78 -4.71 0.88 -0.95
CA ALA A 78 -3.98 2.14 -1.01
C ALA A 78 -4.59 3.09 -2.05
N HIS A 79 -5.07 4.22 -1.60
CA HIS A 79 -5.71 5.24 -2.44
C HIS A 79 -5.24 6.66 -2.09
N HIS A 80 -4.39 6.80 -1.09
CA HIS A 80 -3.69 8.03 -0.72
C HIS A 80 -2.21 7.90 -1.13
N PRO A 81 -1.53 8.98 -1.58
CA PRO A 81 -0.13 8.95 -1.99
C PRO A 81 0.82 8.27 -1.01
N VAL A 82 0.64 8.52 0.29
CA VAL A 82 1.47 7.91 1.35
C VAL A 82 1.25 6.38 1.42
N GLU A 83 0.01 5.91 1.28
CA GLU A 83 -0.33 4.48 1.27
C GLU A 83 0.24 3.80 0.02
N ILE A 84 0.12 4.45 -1.14
CA ILE A 84 0.68 3.95 -2.41
C ILE A 84 2.20 3.78 -2.31
N LYS A 85 2.91 4.79 -1.79
CA LYS A 85 4.36 4.68 -1.54
C LYS A 85 4.69 3.50 -0.63
N ALA A 86 3.95 3.33 0.46
CA ALA A 86 4.18 2.24 1.41
C ALA A 86 3.94 0.85 0.80
N ALA A 87 2.84 0.69 0.03
CA ALA A 87 2.50 -0.54 -0.66
C ALA A 87 3.55 -0.90 -1.73
N LEU A 88 3.97 0.06 -2.57
CA LEU A 88 4.98 -0.15 -3.60
C LEU A 88 6.35 -0.47 -3.01
N ARG A 89 6.74 0.19 -1.92
CA ARG A 89 7.97 -0.14 -1.20
C ARG A 89 7.95 -1.58 -0.66
N ALA A 90 6.82 -2.02 -0.10
CA ALA A 90 6.65 -3.42 0.31
C ALA A 90 6.71 -4.37 -0.89
N GLY A 91 6.11 -4.01 -2.03
CA GLY A 91 6.18 -4.76 -3.28
C GLY A 91 7.62 -4.88 -3.79
N ARG A 92 8.38 -3.80 -3.77
CA ARG A 92 9.80 -3.79 -4.17
C ARG A 92 10.66 -4.67 -3.25
N MET A 93 10.41 -4.65 -1.96
CA MET A 93 11.10 -5.55 -1.02
C MET A 93 10.78 -7.02 -1.29
N LEU A 94 9.56 -7.33 -1.73
CA LEU A 94 9.13 -8.69 -2.05
C LEU A 94 9.72 -9.19 -3.36
N CYS A 95 9.66 -8.38 -4.43
CA CYS A 95 10.09 -8.78 -5.77
C CYS A 95 11.59 -8.57 -6.03
N GLY A 96 12.30 -7.81 -5.18
CA GLY A 96 13.72 -7.50 -5.36
C GLY A 96 13.96 -6.78 -6.69
N ASN A 97 14.76 -7.38 -7.57
CA ASN A 97 15.09 -6.83 -8.88
C ASN A 97 14.12 -7.25 -10.00
N ASN A 98 13.08 -8.04 -9.68
CA ASN A 98 12.07 -8.40 -10.67
C ASN A 98 11.16 -7.21 -10.99
N ARG A 99 10.47 -7.30 -12.12
CA ARG A 99 9.54 -6.27 -12.60
C ARG A 99 8.38 -6.07 -11.63
N LEU A 100 8.14 -4.83 -11.21
CA LEU A 100 7.02 -4.41 -10.38
C LEU A 100 6.08 -3.51 -11.19
N ILE A 101 4.89 -3.99 -11.48
CA ILE A 101 3.86 -3.25 -12.19
C ILE A 101 2.84 -2.74 -11.18
N ALA A 102 2.63 -1.44 -11.14
CA ALA A 102 1.56 -0.81 -10.37
C ALA A 102 0.34 -0.60 -11.25
N VAL A 103 -0.81 -1.14 -10.84
CA VAL A 103 -2.10 -0.83 -11.45
C VAL A 103 -2.87 0.03 -10.47
N VAL A 104 -3.15 1.27 -10.83
CA VAL A 104 -3.81 2.22 -9.94
C VAL A 104 -5.14 2.71 -10.53
N GLN A 105 -6.18 2.69 -9.69
CA GLN A 105 -7.43 3.39 -9.96
C GLN A 105 -7.53 4.57 -8.98
N PRO A 106 -7.31 5.81 -9.43
CA PRO A 106 -7.46 6.97 -8.56
C PRO A 106 -8.89 7.05 -8.02
N HIS A 107 -9.03 7.32 -6.73
CA HIS A 107 -10.32 7.35 -6.05
C HIS A 107 -10.65 8.78 -5.68
N ARG A 108 -11.75 9.33 -6.26
CA ARG A 108 -12.24 10.70 -6.18
C ARG A 108 -11.43 11.72 -6.98
N TYR A 109 -12.12 12.53 -7.74
CA TYR A 109 -11.54 13.62 -8.51
C TYR A 109 -10.91 14.69 -7.61
N THR A 110 -11.59 15.04 -6.50
CA THR A 110 -11.10 16.04 -5.55
C THR A 110 -9.80 15.61 -4.90
N ARG A 111 -9.64 14.32 -4.53
CA ARG A 111 -8.38 13.82 -3.97
C ARG A 111 -7.27 13.87 -4.99
N LEU A 112 -7.52 13.42 -6.21
CA LEU A 112 -6.50 13.47 -7.28
C LEU A 112 -6.07 14.91 -7.56
N ALA A 113 -7.01 15.86 -7.62
CA ALA A 113 -6.70 17.27 -7.82
C ALA A 113 -5.87 17.86 -6.66
N ASN A 114 -6.33 17.65 -5.42
CA ASN A 114 -5.71 18.27 -4.25
C ASN A 114 -4.33 17.71 -3.91
N LEU A 115 -4.06 16.45 -4.26
CA LEU A 115 -2.81 15.74 -3.94
C LEU A 115 -2.02 15.38 -5.21
N PHE A 116 -2.24 16.10 -6.32
CA PHE A 116 -1.69 15.75 -7.62
C PHE A 116 -0.17 15.55 -7.63
N ASN A 117 0.58 16.48 -7.07
CA ASN A 117 2.04 16.41 -6.99
C ASN A 117 2.51 15.21 -6.14
N ASP A 118 1.78 14.93 -5.06
CA ASP A 118 2.07 13.77 -4.21
C ASP A 118 1.79 12.45 -4.94
N PHE A 119 0.71 12.38 -5.72
CA PHE A 119 0.45 11.25 -6.61
C PHE A 119 1.57 11.07 -7.61
N CYS A 120 1.98 12.14 -8.31
CA CYS A 120 3.04 12.07 -9.32
C CYS A 120 4.38 11.55 -8.77
N SER A 121 4.66 11.74 -7.48
CA SER A 121 5.87 11.26 -6.81
C SER A 121 5.71 9.92 -6.07
N SER A 122 4.55 9.25 -6.16
CA SER A 122 4.25 8.08 -5.31
C SER A 122 4.64 6.74 -5.90
N PHE A 123 5.02 6.69 -7.18
CA PHE A 123 5.19 5.44 -7.92
C PHE A 123 6.64 5.07 -8.23
N ASN A 124 7.61 5.74 -7.63
CA ASN A 124 9.04 5.58 -7.96
C ASN A 124 9.58 4.17 -7.74
N ASP A 125 8.96 3.37 -6.87
CA ASP A 125 9.35 1.98 -6.63
C ASP A 125 8.78 1.00 -7.67
N ALA A 126 7.83 1.44 -8.52
CA ALA A 126 7.31 0.64 -9.62
C ALA A 126 8.15 0.82 -10.90
N ASP A 127 8.31 -0.24 -11.67
CA ASP A 127 8.94 -0.17 -12.99
C ASP A 127 7.95 0.35 -14.04
N GLU A 128 6.66 0.03 -13.88
CA GLU A 128 5.59 0.48 -14.76
C GLU A 128 4.35 0.87 -13.95
N VAL A 129 3.60 1.85 -14.47
CA VAL A 129 2.34 2.31 -13.86
C VAL A 129 1.23 2.31 -14.91
N LEU A 130 0.21 1.50 -14.67
CA LEU A 130 -1.01 1.46 -15.46
C LEU A 130 -2.10 2.23 -14.71
N VAL A 131 -2.59 3.33 -15.30
CA VAL A 131 -3.57 4.21 -14.67
C VAL A 131 -4.95 3.96 -15.26
N ALA A 132 -5.86 3.45 -14.44
CA ALA A 132 -7.28 3.27 -14.79
C ALA A 132 -8.08 4.56 -14.63
N ASP A 133 -9.31 4.56 -15.14
CA ASP A 133 -10.23 5.70 -14.99
C ASP A 133 -10.47 6.03 -13.51
N VAL A 134 -10.62 7.32 -13.21
CA VAL A 134 -10.90 7.79 -11.85
C VAL A 134 -12.22 7.21 -11.38
N TYR A 135 -12.22 6.54 -10.23
CA TYR A 135 -13.44 6.14 -9.56
C TYR A 135 -14.06 7.35 -8.85
N ALA A 136 -15.22 7.77 -9.34
CA ALA A 136 -15.85 9.01 -8.90
C ALA A 136 -16.32 9.00 -7.43
N ALA A 137 -16.73 7.84 -6.90
CA ALA A 137 -17.31 7.70 -5.55
C ALA A 137 -18.42 8.72 -5.23
N GLY A 138 -19.27 8.98 -6.22
CA GLY A 138 -20.38 9.94 -6.11
C GLY A 138 -20.02 11.41 -6.41
N GLU A 139 -18.76 11.72 -6.71
CA GLU A 139 -18.36 13.06 -7.14
C GLU A 139 -18.68 13.31 -8.62
N THR A 140 -18.93 14.56 -8.95
CA THR A 140 -18.99 15.01 -10.36
C THR A 140 -17.56 15.09 -10.91
N PRO A 141 -17.32 14.65 -12.14
CA PRO A 141 -16.02 14.81 -12.80
C PRO A 141 -15.54 16.26 -12.77
N LEU A 142 -14.26 16.45 -12.46
CA LEU A 142 -13.61 17.76 -12.53
C LEU A 142 -12.90 17.89 -13.87
N GLU A 143 -13.08 19.05 -14.52
CA GLU A 143 -12.44 19.35 -15.81
C GLU A 143 -10.90 19.21 -15.70
N GLY A 144 -10.31 18.51 -16.66
CA GLY A 144 -8.86 18.27 -16.70
C GLY A 144 -8.33 17.24 -15.71
N ILE A 145 -9.15 16.72 -14.79
CA ILE A 145 -8.73 15.71 -13.80
C ILE A 145 -9.18 14.32 -14.27
N ASN A 146 -8.27 13.59 -14.87
CA ASN A 146 -8.52 12.27 -15.45
C ASN A 146 -7.23 11.41 -15.41
N LYS A 147 -7.29 10.19 -15.92
CA LYS A 147 -6.16 9.27 -15.99
C LYS A 147 -5.00 9.80 -16.84
N GLU A 148 -5.32 10.46 -17.95
CA GLU A 148 -4.34 11.05 -18.87
C GLU A 148 -3.56 12.17 -18.20
N HIS A 149 -4.25 13.00 -17.40
CA HIS A 149 -3.62 14.04 -16.60
C HIS A 149 -2.61 13.44 -15.60
N LEU A 150 -3.00 12.38 -14.88
CA LEU A 150 -2.09 11.71 -13.96
C LEU A 150 -0.90 11.07 -14.69
N VAL A 151 -1.12 10.40 -15.83
CA VAL A 151 -0.03 9.82 -16.64
C VAL A 151 0.96 10.89 -17.08
N ASN A 152 0.46 12.04 -17.56
CA ASN A 152 1.32 13.15 -17.96
C ASN A 152 2.10 13.72 -16.76
N GLY A 153 1.46 13.83 -15.61
CA GLY A 153 2.13 14.22 -14.36
C GLY A 153 3.24 13.24 -13.95
N LEU A 154 2.94 11.94 -13.93
CA LEU A 154 3.94 10.90 -13.64
C LEU A 154 5.16 10.98 -14.57
N ARG A 155 4.93 11.14 -15.87
CA ARG A 155 5.99 11.30 -16.87
C ARG A 155 6.80 12.59 -16.65
N GLY A 156 6.13 13.69 -16.30
CA GLY A 156 6.77 14.95 -15.94
C GLY A 156 7.65 14.85 -14.69
N TYR A 157 7.30 13.96 -13.76
CA TYR A 157 8.10 13.65 -12.58
C TYR A 157 9.17 12.56 -12.81
N GLY A 158 9.33 12.11 -14.06
CA GLY A 158 10.41 11.19 -14.48
C GLY A 158 10.00 9.73 -14.62
N HIS A 159 8.77 9.34 -14.32
CA HIS A 159 8.28 7.97 -14.47
C HIS A 159 7.90 7.68 -15.94
N LYS A 160 8.88 7.31 -16.75
CA LYS A 160 8.69 7.19 -18.21
C LYS A 160 7.74 6.07 -18.64
N ALA A 161 7.63 5.00 -17.86
CA ALA A 161 6.77 3.84 -18.14
C ALA A 161 5.37 3.95 -17.50
N ALA A 162 4.80 5.15 -17.45
CA ALA A 162 3.42 5.36 -17.05
C ALA A 162 2.52 5.40 -18.28
N MET A 163 1.36 4.71 -18.23
CA MET A 163 0.39 4.70 -19.33
C MET A 163 -1.06 4.63 -18.81
N ALA A 164 -1.97 5.23 -19.60
CA ALA A 164 -3.40 5.13 -19.35
C ALA A 164 -3.90 3.75 -19.79
N LEU A 165 -4.66 3.09 -18.94
CA LEU A 165 -5.30 1.82 -19.26
C LEU A 165 -6.61 2.10 -20.03
N GLU A 166 -6.78 1.50 -21.20
CA GLU A 166 -7.98 1.69 -22.02
C GLU A 166 -9.25 1.10 -21.38
N GLY A 167 -9.08 0.10 -20.51
CA GLY A 167 -10.15 -0.53 -19.75
C GLY A 167 -9.69 -1.80 -19.07
N PRO A 168 -10.53 -2.42 -18.23
CA PRO A 168 -10.14 -3.64 -17.50
C PRO A 168 -9.74 -4.80 -18.43
N SER A 169 -10.33 -4.89 -19.62
CA SER A 169 -10.02 -5.91 -20.61
C SER A 169 -8.60 -5.80 -21.21
N ALA A 170 -8.03 -4.61 -21.23
CA ALA A 170 -6.68 -4.38 -21.72
C ALA A 170 -5.60 -4.77 -20.71
N LEU A 171 -5.95 -4.91 -19.42
CA LEU A 171 -4.99 -5.11 -18.34
C LEU A 171 -4.11 -6.36 -18.56
N ALA A 172 -4.73 -7.50 -18.89
CA ALA A 172 -4.00 -8.75 -19.06
C ALA A 172 -2.98 -8.69 -20.22
N SER A 173 -3.33 -8.03 -21.33
CA SER A 173 -2.45 -7.86 -22.47
C SER A 173 -1.30 -6.87 -22.19
N GLU A 174 -1.52 -5.86 -21.37
CA GLU A 174 -0.47 -4.93 -20.96
C GLU A 174 0.54 -5.59 -20.00
N ILE A 175 0.08 -6.38 -19.05
CA ILE A 175 0.96 -7.08 -18.10
C ILE A 175 1.80 -8.18 -18.80
N ALA A 176 1.28 -8.78 -19.85
CA ALA A 176 1.95 -9.87 -20.58
C ALA A 176 3.07 -9.42 -21.54
N LYS A 177 3.23 -8.12 -21.75
CA LYS A 177 4.33 -7.54 -22.55
C LYS A 177 5.64 -7.50 -21.76
#